data_0e24a7fc3bcba881f6b2acf6aae70ba8
#
_entry.id   0e24a7fc3bcba881f6b2acf6aae70ba8
#
_cell.length_a   1.000
_cell.length_b   1.000
_cell.length_c   1.000
_cell.angle_alpha   90.00
_cell.angle_beta   90.00
_cell.angle_gamma   90.00
#
_symmetry.space_group_name_H-M   'P 1'
#
loop_
_entity.id
_entity.type
_entity.pdbx_description
1 polymer ?
#
loop_
_entity_poly.entity_id
_entity_poly.type
_entity_poly.pdbx_seq_one_letter_code
_entity_poly.pdbx_strand_id
1 'polypeptide(L)'
;MKFKNIEELMDKLNNEYKVLLDVIDNVILVIDNEMKILFVNRKGRKLIGENVLMQPCKALKMDNCSTEKCCIMRYLHGLQPLDNLHKDGSVEKVTVSRFYDNQNNPQGFIIVATDITELSNMKKELLIGEEIYKLALKQANTTLWQYDVLNHTIEQLFCPDEVALGILDINKTYYNIPESLVEAKIISQEDGLRVRKLCQEIEKGRPETSIELKMKRGDGEERWISLKCSTIFDEQGRAVKSIGIGKDITDFVELKSKYEIEREYREALGKDALSYIEVNLTMNEVIDRKIAKNNFIDFYDV
;
A
#
# COMPACT_ATOMS: atom_id res chain seq x y z
N MET A 1 -36.22 5.96 -23.39
CA MET A 1 -36.59 6.81 -24.53
C MET A 1 -37.20 5.89 -25.58
N LYS A 2 -38.46 6.18 -26.04
CA LYS A 2 -39.14 5.34 -27.03
C LYS A 2 -39.31 6.17 -28.32
N PHE A 3 -38.93 5.62 -29.46
CA PHE A 3 -39.03 6.26 -30.78
C PHE A 3 -39.30 5.18 -31.87
N LYS A 4 -39.91 5.60 -32.99
CA LYS A 4 -40.29 4.65 -34.06
C LYS A 4 -39.22 4.52 -35.13
N ASN A 5 -38.43 5.57 -35.36
CA ASN A 5 -37.37 5.61 -36.37
C ASN A 5 -36.31 6.64 -36.01
N ILE A 6 -35.22 6.69 -36.77
CA ILE A 6 -34.07 7.61 -36.55
C ILE A 6 -34.49 9.08 -36.65
N GLU A 7 -35.42 9.44 -37.53
CA GLU A 7 -35.92 10.82 -37.71
C GLU A 7 -36.59 11.32 -36.42
N GLU A 8 -37.50 10.53 -35.84
CA GLU A 8 -38.15 10.84 -34.56
C GLU A 8 -37.12 10.95 -33.42
N LEU A 9 -36.11 10.09 -33.43
CA LEU A 9 -35.02 10.17 -32.45
C LEU A 9 -34.24 11.48 -32.58
N MET A 10 -33.85 11.86 -33.80
CA MET A 10 -33.11 13.10 -34.07
C MET A 10 -33.93 14.33 -33.67
N ASP A 11 -35.23 14.36 -33.95
CA ASP A 11 -36.13 15.45 -33.55
C ASP A 11 -36.17 15.58 -32.02
N LYS A 12 -36.37 14.47 -31.31
CA LYS A 12 -36.35 14.45 -29.83
C LYS A 12 -35.01 14.90 -29.26
N LEU A 13 -33.89 14.39 -29.78
CA LEU A 13 -32.54 14.76 -29.30
C LEU A 13 -32.25 16.25 -29.52
N ASN A 14 -32.68 16.81 -30.65
CA ASN A 14 -32.41 18.20 -31.01
C ASN A 14 -33.40 19.23 -30.43
N ASN A 15 -34.63 18.82 -30.11
CA ASN A 15 -35.68 19.73 -29.63
C ASN A 15 -36.07 19.48 -28.17
N GLU A 16 -36.39 18.24 -27.78
CA GLU A 16 -36.90 17.95 -26.44
C GLU A 16 -35.76 17.76 -25.41
N TYR A 17 -34.71 17.03 -25.76
CA TYR A 17 -33.64 16.65 -24.81
C TYR A 17 -32.38 17.48 -24.92
N LYS A 18 -32.27 18.34 -25.94
CA LYS A 18 -31.06 19.13 -26.20
C LYS A 18 -30.58 19.91 -24.97
N VAL A 19 -31.48 20.60 -24.31
CA VAL A 19 -31.16 21.44 -23.16
C VAL A 19 -30.57 20.57 -22.02
N LEU A 20 -31.18 19.42 -21.78
CA LEU A 20 -30.70 18.49 -20.73
C LEU A 20 -29.33 17.90 -21.09
N LEU A 21 -29.13 17.48 -22.32
CA LEU A 21 -27.88 16.90 -22.78
C LEU A 21 -26.75 17.94 -22.88
N ASP A 22 -27.10 19.20 -23.19
CA ASP A 22 -26.14 20.30 -23.28
C ASP A 22 -25.65 20.82 -21.91
N VAL A 23 -26.36 20.53 -20.81
CA VAL A 23 -25.93 20.84 -19.44
C VAL A 23 -24.93 19.80 -18.90
N ILE A 24 -24.96 18.58 -19.46
CA ILE A 24 -24.06 17.52 -19.03
C ILE A 24 -22.63 17.85 -19.47
N ASP A 25 -21.69 17.83 -18.52
CA ASP A 25 -20.26 18.15 -18.73
C ASP A 25 -19.44 16.98 -19.30
N ASN A 26 -20.09 15.99 -19.87
CA ASN A 26 -19.48 14.91 -20.64
C ASN A 26 -19.72 15.13 -22.14
N VAL A 27 -18.82 14.61 -22.98
CA VAL A 27 -19.08 14.55 -24.42
C VAL A 27 -20.08 13.42 -24.67
N ILE A 28 -21.17 13.75 -25.36
CA ILE A 28 -22.18 12.77 -25.74
C ILE A 28 -22.32 12.78 -27.26
N LEU A 29 -22.12 11.61 -27.86
CA LEU A 29 -22.31 11.34 -29.29
C LEU A 29 -23.35 10.24 -29.44
N VAL A 30 -24.26 10.44 -30.41
CA VAL A 30 -25.17 9.40 -30.88
C VAL A 30 -24.87 9.15 -32.35
N ILE A 31 -24.67 7.88 -32.68
CA ILE A 31 -24.34 7.45 -34.05
C ILE A 31 -25.28 6.33 -34.49
N ASP A 32 -25.55 6.23 -35.80
CA ASP A 32 -26.34 5.13 -36.36
C ASP A 32 -25.52 3.83 -36.58
N ASN A 33 -26.17 2.81 -37.13
CA ASN A 33 -25.52 1.56 -37.48
C ASN A 33 -24.51 1.68 -38.64
N GLU A 34 -24.60 2.76 -39.46
CA GLU A 34 -23.62 3.08 -40.51
C GLU A 34 -22.47 3.94 -40.00
N MET A 35 -22.38 4.15 -38.69
CA MET A 35 -21.36 4.98 -38.02
C MET A 35 -21.47 6.49 -38.38
N LYS A 36 -22.62 6.98 -38.78
CA LYS A 36 -22.86 8.41 -39.00
C LYS A 36 -23.32 9.08 -37.71
N ILE A 37 -22.82 10.28 -37.46
CA ILE A 37 -23.12 11.07 -36.27
C ILE A 37 -24.52 11.67 -36.39
N LEU A 38 -25.45 11.25 -35.51
CA LEU A 38 -26.81 11.75 -35.45
C LEU A 38 -26.95 12.94 -34.50
N PHE A 39 -26.18 12.94 -33.41
CA PHE A 39 -26.24 13.97 -32.38
C PHE A 39 -24.90 14.15 -31.67
N VAL A 40 -24.62 15.39 -31.29
CA VAL A 40 -23.50 15.78 -30.44
C VAL A 40 -24.01 16.87 -29.49
N ASN A 41 -23.74 16.70 -28.18
CA ASN A 41 -24.11 17.73 -27.21
C ASN A 41 -23.14 18.95 -27.26
N ARG A 42 -23.45 20.00 -26.50
CA ARG A 42 -22.69 21.27 -26.47
C ARG A 42 -21.21 21.06 -26.17
N LYS A 43 -20.88 20.19 -25.20
CA LYS A 43 -19.49 19.88 -24.83
C LYS A 43 -18.77 19.22 -26.02
N GLY A 44 -19.38 18.24 -26.64
CA GLY A 44 -18.84 17.57 -27.82
C GLY A 44 -18.63 18.53 -28.98
N ARG A 45 -19.61 19.39 -29.31
CA ARG A 45 -19.47 20.39 -30.39
C ARG A 45 -18.29 21.32 -30.18
N LYS A 46 -18.01 21.74 -28.94
CA LYS A 46 -16.84 22.57 -28.63
C LYS A 46 -15.53 21.90 -28.94
N LEU A 47 -15.44 20.57 -28.75
CA LEU A 47 -14.21 19.79 -28.93
C LEU A 47 -14.00 19.32 -30.37
N ILE A 48 -15.07 18.86 -31.04
CA ILE A 48 -14.98 18.22 -32.38
C ILE A 48 -15.51 19.08 -33.53
N GLY A 49 -16.09 20.25 -33.22
CA GLY A 49 -16.65 21.18 -34.17
C GLY A 49 -18.17 21.03 -34.38
N GLU A 50 -18.81 22.03 -35.00
CA GLU A 50 -20.26 22.07 -35.18
C GLU A 50 -20.75 21.30 -36.41
N ASN A 51 -19.92 21.19 -37.47
CA ASN A 51 -20.30 20.63 -38.77
C ASN A 51 -20.03 19.12 -38.86
N VAL A 52 -20.27 18.36 -37.79
CA VAL A 52 -19.99 16.93 -37.75
C VAL A 52 -21.22 16.03 -37.94
N LEU A 53 -22.41 16.60 -37.90
CA LEU A 53 -23.66 15.84 -38.09
C LEU A 53 -23.70 15.17 -39.46
N MET A 54 -24.19 13.94 -39.49
CA MET A 54 -24.27 13.07 -40.71
C MET A 54 -22.91 12.68 -41.30
N GLN A 55 -21.80 13.11 -40.70
CA GLN A 55 -20.49 12.66 -41.11
C GLN A 55 -20.14 11.29 -40.45
N PRO A 56 -19.32 10.47 -41.11
CA PRO A 56 -18.83 9.23 -40.51
C PRO A 56 -18.02 9.54 -39.24
N CYS A 57 -18.18 8.75 -38.21
CA CYS A 57 -17.41 8.87 -36.95
C CYS A 57 -15.88 8.93 -37.20
N LYS A 58 -15.36 8.23 -38.22
CA LYS A 58 -13.94 8.30 -38.65
C LYS A 58 -13.50 9.71 -39.07
N ALA A 59 -14.41 10.58 -39.50
CA ALA A 59 -14.08 11.93 -39.93
C ALA A 59 -13.64 12.83 -38.73
N LEU A 60 -13.94 12.44 -37.51
CA LEU A 60 -13.56 13.18 -36.29
C LEU A 60 -12.05 13.20 -36.04
N LYS A 61 -11.24 12.43 -36.79
CA LYS A 61 -9.76 12.35 -36.66
C LYS A 61 -9.27 12.32 -35.20
N MET A 62 -10.04 11.68 -34.32
CA MET A 62 -9.60 11.52 -32.93
C MET A 62 -8.28 10.74 -32.92
N ASP A 63 -7.27 11.25 -32.29
CA ASP A 63 -5.89 10.78 -32.31
C ASP A 63 -5.70 9.27 -32.02
N ASN A 64 -6.71 8.63 -31.46
CA ASN A 64 -6.69 7.23 -31.06
C ASN A 64 -7.71 6.33 -31.80
N CYS A 65 -8.40 6.80 -32.82
CA CYS A 65 -9.42 6.00 -33.54
C CYS A 65 -8.80 5.17 -34.67
N SER A 66 -7.96 4.20 -34.32
CA SER A 66 -7.55 3.12 -35.24
C SER A 66 -8.56 1.97 -35.18
N THR A 67 -8.55 1.05 -36.17
CA THR A 67 -9.46 -0.11 -36.19
C THR A 67 -9.40 -0.94 -34.90
N GLU A 68 -8.22 -1.11 -34.30
CA GLU A 68 -8.01 -1.86 -33.06
C GLU A 68 -8.41 -1.09 -31.79
N LYS A 69 -8.36 0.24 -31.84
CA LYS A 69 -8.69 1.14 -30.73
C LYS A 69 -10.11 1.73 -30.84
N CYS A 70 -10.85 1.42 -31.87
CA CYS A 70 -12.21 1.90 -32.07
C CYS A 70 -13.10 1.45 -30.89
N CYS A 71 -13.67 2.41 -30.17
CA CYS A 71 -14.51 2.14 -29.00
C CYS A 71 -15.72 1.28 -29.34
N ILE A 72 -16.32 1.47 -30.51
CA ILE A 72 -17.49 0.71 -31.00
C ILE A 72 -17.08 -0.72 -31.35
N MET A 73 -15.98 -0.90 -32.11
CA MET A 73 -15.49 -2.24 -32.44
C MET A 73 -15.11 -3.03 -31.19
N ARG A 74 -14.46 -2.41 -30.23
CA ARG A 74 -14.17 -3.04 -28.94
C ARG A 74 -15.44 -3.46 -28.20
N TYR A 75 -16.44 -2.57 -28.15
CA TYR A 75 -17.75 -2.87 -27.57
C TYR A 75 -18.42 -4.05 -28.27
N LEU A 76 -18.43 -4.09 -29.61
CA LEU A 76 -19.03 -5.19 -30.40
C LEU A 76 -18.33 -6.54 -30.17
N HIS A 77 -17.04 -6.52 -29.86
CA HIS A 77 -16.25 -7.71 -29.49
C HIS A 77 -16.32 -8.03 -27.98
N GLY A 78 -17.18 -7.38 -27.20
CA GLY A 78 -17.32 -7.61 -25.75
C GLY A 78 -16.14 -7.08 -24.93
N LEU A 79 -15.29 -6.23 -25.52
CA LEU A 79 -14.16 -5.61 -24.85
C LEU A 79 -14.54 -4.24 -24.30
N GLN A 80 -13.98 -3.87 -23.15
CA GLN A 80 -14.14 -2.52 -22.63
C GLN A 80 -13.44 -1.50 -23.55
N PRO A 81 -14.05 -0.32 -23.80
CA PRO A 81 -13.35 0.79 -24.44
C PRO A 81 -12.08 1.15 -23.68
N LEU A 82 -11.06 1.64 -24.40
CA LEU A 82 -9.84 2.14 -23.80
C LEU A 82 -10.05 3.58 -23.34
N ASP A 83 -9.43 3.92 -22.22
CA ASP A 83 -9.32 5.32 -21.82
C ASP A 83 -8.43 6.06 -22.82
N ASN A 84 -8.87 7.25 -23.26
CA ASN A 84 -8.12 8.07 -24.19
C ASN A 84 -7.16 8.97 -23.41
N LEU A 85 -5.86 8.81 -23.64
CA LEU A 85 -4.83 9.73 -23.16
C LEU A 85 -4.55 10.74 -24.28
N HIS A 86 -4.82 12.02 -24.03
CA HIS A 86 -4.58 13.12 -24.96
C HIS A 86 -3.15 13.64 -24.85
N LYS A 87 -2.70 14.38 -25.89
CA LYS A 87 -1.33 14.95 -25.91
C LYS A 87 -1.07 16.01 -24.83
N ASP A 88 -2.12 16.66 -24.36
CA ASP A 88 -2.08 17.61 -23.25
C ASP A 88 -2.04 16.95 -21.87
N GLY A 89 -2.07 15.60 -21.82
CA GLY A 89 -2.06 14.82 -20.60
C GLY A 89 -3.43 14.56 -19.99
N SER A 90 -4.50 15.09 -20.59
CA SER A 90 -5.88 14.78 -20.15
C SER A 90 -6.26 13.32 -20.46
N VAL A 91 -7.11 12.75 -19.62
CA VAL A 91 -7.58 11.37 -19.73
C VAL A 91 -9.09 11.34 -19.79
N GLU A 92 -9.62 10.75 -20.86
CA GLU A 92 -11.06 10.53 -21.02
C GLU A 92 -11.41 9.06 -20.93
N LYS A 93 -12.39 8.73 -20.11
CA LYS A 93 -13.03 7.41 -20.08
C LYS A 93 -14.17 7.39 -21.09
N VAL A 94 -14.08 6.48 -22.06
CA VAL A 94 -15.12 6.29 -23.08
C VAL A 94 -16.01 5.12 -22.70
N THR A 95 -17.32 5.36 -22.71
CA THR A 95 -18.35 4.31 -22.57
C THR A 95 -19.21 4.26 -23.83
N VAL A 96 -19.56 3.05 -24.24
CA VAL A 96 -20.40 2.80 -25.41
C VAL A 96 -21.60 1.98 -24.98
N SER A 97 -22.77 2.39 -25.42
CA SER A 97 -24.04 1.67 -25.22
C SER A 97 -24.81 1.59 -26.50
N ARG A 98 -25.45 0.45 -26.77
CA ARG A 98 -26.35 0.28 -27.90
C ARG A 98 -27.73 0.82 -27.55
N PHE A 99 -28.39 1.51 -28.51
CA PHE A 99 -29.77 1.91 -28.33
C PHE A 99 -30.67 1.22 -29.36
N TYR A 100 -31.97 1.15 -29.05
CA TYR A 100 -32.94 0.35 -29.75
C TYR A 100 -34.21 1.14 -29.99
N ASP A 101 -34.94 0.82 -31.07
CA ASP A 101 -36.28 1.36 -31.32
C ASP A 101 -37.34 0.74 -30.41
N ASN A 102 -38.63 1.12 -30.67
CA ASN A 102 -39.77 0.61 -29.91
C ASN A 102 -40.03 -0.89 -30.12
N GLN A 103 -39.49 -1.46 -31.21
CA GLN A 103 -39.62 -2.87 -31.59
C GLN A 103 -38.38 -3.70 -31.13
N ASN A 104 -37.49 -3.07 -30.38
CA ASN A 104 -36.24 -3.66 -29.90
C ASN A 104 -35.22 -3.97 -31.02
N ASN A 105 -35.28 -3.28 -32.15
CA ASN A 105 -34.28 -3.39 -33.19
C ASN A 105 -33.12 -2.43 -32.87
N PRO A 106 -31.86 -2.84 -33.01
CA PRO A 106 -30.70 -1.99 -32.75
C PRO A 106 -30.61 -0.89 -33.80
N GLN A 107 -30.53 0.37 -33.37
CA GLN A 107 -30.54 1.55 -34.26
C GLN A 107 -29.18 2.26 -34.28
N GLY A 108 -28.30 1.99 -33.33
CA GLY A 108 -26.98 2.61 -33.27
C GLY A 108 -26.34 2.57 -31.88
N PHE A 109 -25.46 3.54 -31.60
CA PHE A 109 -24.68 3.59 -30.38
C PHE A 109 -24.69 4.99 -29.77
N ILE A 110 -24.72 5.02 -28.45
CA ILE A 110 -24.46 6.20 -27.63
C ILE A 110 -23.04 6.08 -27.09
N ILE A 111 -22.23 7.08 -27.32
CA ILE A 111 -20.87 7.19 -26.85
C ILE A 111 -20.81 8.34 -25.86
N VAL A 112 -20.31 8.08 -24.67
CA VAL A 112 -20.08 9.10 -23.63
C VAL A 112 -18.61 9.10 -23.30
N ALA A 113 -17.96 10.27 -23.46
CA ALA A 113 -16.59 10.48 -22.98
C ALA A 113 -16.62 11.39 -21.77
N THR A 114 -16.08 10.89 -20.68
CA THR A 114 -16.01 11.55 -19.37
C THR A 114 -14.56 11.90 -19.07
N ASP A 115 -14.30 13.16 -18.78
CA ASP A 115 -12.99 13.58 -18.31
C ASP A 115 -12.74 12.96 -16.91
N ILE A 116 -11.70 12.14 -16.82
CA ILE A 116 -11.26 11.48 -15.58
C ILE A 116 -9.82 11.87 -15.22
N THR A 117 -9.34 12.98 -15.75
CA THR A 117 -7.94 13.42 -15.59
C THR A 117 -7.57 13.55 -14.11
N GLU A 118 -8.39 14.23 -13.33
CA GLU A 118 -8.18 14.41 -11.90
C GLU A 118 -8.16 13.05 -11.16
N LEU A 119 -9.16 12.21 -11.42
CA LEU A 119 -9.23 10.87 -10.84
C LEU A 119 -8.03 10.01 -11.22
N SER A 120 -7.60 10.08 -12.48
CA SER A 120 -6.44 9.33 -12.99
C SER A 120 -5.15 9.81 -12.32
N ASN A 121 -4.99 11.12 -12.14
CA ASN A 121 -3.82 11.69 -11.47
C ASN A 121 -3.80 11.32 -9.98
N MET A 122 -4.91 11.47 -9.26
CA MET A 122 -5.03 11.04 -7.87
C MET A 122 -4.69 9.56 -7.69
N LYS A 123 -5.18 8.72 -8.61
CA LYS A 123 -4.84 7.29 -8.58
C LYS A 123 -3.36 7.02 -8.79
N LYS A 124 -2.72 7.75 -9.72
CA LYS A 124 -1.27 7.64 -9.95
C LYS A 124 -0.48 8.10 -8.73
N GLU A 125 -0.85 9.23 -8.14
CA GLU A 125 -0.19 9.76 -6.93
C GLU A 125 -0.31 8.79 -5.76
N LEU A 126 -1.48 8.18 -5.57
CA LEU A 126 -1.69 7.16 -4.54
C LEU A 126 -0.77 5.94 -4.77
N LEU A 127 -0.70 5.41 -6.00
CA LEU A 127 0.15 4.27 -6.32
C LEU A 127 1.64 4.59 -6.12
N ILE A 128 2.07 5.79 -6.52
CA ILE A 128 3.46 6.25 -6.29
C ILE A 128 3.73 6.38 -4.80
N GLY A 129 2.79 6.96 -4.03
CA GLY A 129 2.89 7.09 -2.58
C GLY A 129 3.02 5.73 -1.88
N GLU A 130 2.21 4.75 -2.27
CA GLU A 130 2.30 3.38 -1.75
C GLU A 130 3.67 2.74 -2.05
N GLU A 131 4.20 2.93 -3.26
CA GLU A 131 5.49 2.37 -3.65
C GLU A 131 6.65 3.03 -2.88
N ILE A 132 6.63 4.36 -2.76
CA ILE A 132 7.62 5.10 -1.95
C ILE A 132 7.59 4.60 -0.50
N TYR A 133 6.39 4.41 0.06
CA TYR A 133 6.23 3.94 1.43
C TYR A 133 6.82 2.52 1.62
N LYS A 134 6.52 1.58 0.70
CA LYS A 134 7.08 0.22 0.71
C LYS A 134 8.61 0.23 0.60
N LEU A 135 9.15 1.07 -0.29
CA LEU A 135 10.60 1.21 -0.45
C LEU A 135 11.26 1.77 0.82
N ALA A 136 10.65 2.76 1.48
CA ALA A 136 11.15 3.32 2.73
C ALA A 136 11.19 2.27 3.85
N LEU A 137 10.11 1.49 4.01
CA LEU A 137 10.05 0.40 5.00
C LEU A 137 11.10 -0.68 4.70
N LYS A 138 11.28 -1.02 3.41
CA LYS A 138 12.29 -1.99 2.98
C LYS A 138 13.70 -1.52 3.30
N GLN A 139 14.05 -0.26 3.00
CA GLN A 139 15.37 0.31 3.33
C GLN A 139 15.59 0.42 4.85
N ALA A 140 14.55 0.71 5.61
CA ALA A 140 14.61 0.74 7.06
C ALA A 140 14.68 -0.65 7.70
N ASN A 141 14.57 -1.72 6.91
CA ASN A 141 14.44 -3.12 7.36
C ASN A 141 13.38 -3.28 8.45
N THR A 142 12.17 -2.77 8.16
CA THR A 142 11.09 -2.61 9.14
C THR A 142 9.82 -3.26 8.62
N THR A 143 9.17 -4.05 9.46
CA THR A 143 7.85 -4.62 9.19
C THR A 143 6.76 -3.63 9.54
N LEU A 144 5.60 -3.74 8.87
CA LEU A 144 4.41 -2.98 9.18
C LEU A 144 3.27 -3.92 9.55
N TRP A 145 2.56 -3.60 10.61
CA TRP A 145 1.40 -4.35 11.06
C TRP A 145 0.31 -3.42 11.57
N GLN A 146 -0.90 -3.93 11.65
CA GLN A 146 -2.03 -3.25 12.26
C GLN A 146 -2.69 -4.13 13.33
N TYR A 147 -3.19 -3.48 14.36
CA TYR A 147 -4.04 -4.06 15.39
C TYR A 147 -5.43 -3.41 15.31
N ASP A 148 -6.46 -4.22 15.10
CA ASP A 148 -7.85 -3.79 15.18
C ASP A 148 -8.31 -3.91 16.62
N VAL A 149 -8.61 -2.77 17.23
CA VAL A 149 -8.97 -2.67 18.64
C VAL A 149 -10.32 -3.33 18.94
N LEU A 150 -11.27 -3.23 17.99
CA LEU A 150 -12.62 -3.75 18.19
C LEU A 150 -12.68 -5.27 18.07
N ASN A 151 -11.92 -5.83 17.14
CA ASN A 151 -11.92 -7.26 16.84
C ASN A 151 -10.80 -8.03 17.54
N HIS A 152 -9.88 -7.34 18.23
CA HIS A 152 -8.68 -7.90 18.86
C HIS A 152 -7.86 -8.76 17.88
N THR A 153 -7.68 -8.25 16.66
CA THR A 153 -6.93 -8.93 15.60
C THR A 153 -5.69 -8.18 15.22
N ILE A 154 -4.65 -8.93 14.81
CA ILE A 154 -3.43 -8.38 14.25
C ILE A 154 -3.20 -8.93 12.85
N GLU A 155 -2.75 -8.06 11.96
CA GLU A 155 -2.38 -8.39 10.58
C GLU A 155 -1.04 -7.74 10.27
N GLN A 156 -0.17 -8.50 9.60
CA GLN A 156 1.06 -7.96 9.05
C GLN A 156 0.80 -7.42 7.65
N LEU A 157 0.97 -6.12 7.47
CA LEU A 157 0.68 -5.42 6.21
C LEU A 157 1.88 -5.41 5.27
N PHE A 158 3.11 -5.45 5.81
CA PHE A 158 4.34 -5.43 5.02
C PHE A 158 5.48 -6.09 5.78
N CYS A 159 6.30 -6.85 5.04
CA CYS A 159 7.56 -7.41 5.49
C CYS A 159 8.61 -7.22 4.38
N PRO A 160 9.76 -6.58 4.65
CA PRO A 160 10.78 -6.32 3.62
C PRO A 160 11.47 -7.59 3.14
N ASP A 161 11.59 -8.57 4.01
CA ASP A 161 12.17 -9.89 3.73
C ASP A 161 11.41 -10.94 4.55
N GLU A 162 10.52 -11.69 3.88
CA GLU A 162 9.70 -12.71 4.51
C GLU A 162 10.54 -13.86 5.09
N VAL A 163 11.70 -14.12 4.50
CA VAL A 163 12.60 -15.18 4.95
C VAL A 163 13.37 -14.75 6.20
N ALA A 164 13.86 -13.49 6.23
CA ALA A 164 14.67 -13.01 7.35
C ALA A 164 13.84 -12.45 8.51
N LEU A 165 12.69 -11.83 8.23
CA LEU A 165 11.89 -11.10 9.23
C LEU A 165 10.45 -11.63 9.38
N GLY A 166 10.06 -12.64 8.60
CA GLY A 166 8.71 -13.20 8.59
C GLY A 166 8.39 -13.97 9.88
N ILE A 167 8.02 -13.25 10.93
CA ILE A 167 7.54 -13.83 12.20
C ILE A 167 6.05 -14.12 12.10
N LEU A 168 5.30 -13.17 11.51
CA LEU A 168 3.89 -13.33 11.21
C LEU A 168 3.71 -13.49 9.70
N ASP A 169 2.76 -14.33 9.30
CA ASP A 169 2.39 -14.51 7.90
C ASP A 169 1.60 -13.28 7.40
N ILE A 170 2.06 -12.65 6.31
CA ILE A 170 1.41 -11.47 5.70
C ILE A 170 -0.04 -11.74 5.27
N ASN A 171 -0.36 -12.97 4.91
CA ASN A 171 -1.69 -13.34 4.42
C ASN A 171 -2.61 -13.87 5.53
N LYS A 172 -2.21 -13.72 6.80
CA LYS A 172 -2.94 -14.29 7.93
C LYS A 172 -3.35 -13.23 8.92
N THR A 173 -4.63 -13.27 9.30
CA THR A 173 -5.17 -12.53 10.44
C THR A 173 -5.06 -13.40 11.69
N TYR A 174 -4.44 -12.87 12.73
CA TYR A 174 -4.35 -13.52 14.04
C TYR A 174 -5.41 -12.91 14.94
N TYR A 175 -6.26 -13.77 15.51
CA TYR A 175 -7.38 -13.39 16.37
C TYR A 175 -7.01 -13.59 17.83
N ASN A 176 -7.74 -12.94 18.73
CA ASN A 176 -7.59 -13.10 20.18
C ASN A 176 -6.14 -12.88 20.65
N ILE A 177 -5.63 -11.69 20.40
CA ILE A 177 -4.27 -11.28 20.79
C ILE A 177 -4.25 -10.91 22.28
N PRO A 178 -3.25 -11.36 23.06
CA PRO A 178 -2.03 -12.07 22.65
C PRO A 178 -2.11 -13.61 22.68
N GLU A 179 -3.23 -14.19 23.10
CA GLU A 179 -3.37 -15.61 23.40
C GLU A 179 -2.95 -16.49 22.21
N SER A 180 -3.41 -16.17 21.02
CA SER A 180 -3.07 -16.93 19.81
C SER A 180 -1.58 -16.89 19.47
N LEU A 181 -0.87 -15.82 19.79
CA LEU A 181 0.58 -15.75 19.59
C LEU A 181 1.34 -16.63 20.58
N VAL A 182 0.85 -16.72 21.81
CA VAL A 182 1.40 -17.62 22.84
C VAL A 182 1.13 -19.09 22.49
N GLU A 183 -0.09 -19.43 22.09
CA GLU A 183 -0.47 -20.79 21.64
C GLU A 183 0.33 -21.23 20.43
N ALA A 184 0.56 -20.33 19.46
CA ALA A 184 1.40 -20.57 18.30
C ALA A 184 2.92 -20.62 18.65
N LYS A 185 3.30 -20.39 19.91
CA LYS A 185 4.69 -20.31 20.39
C LYS A 185 5.53 -19.25 19.67
N ILE A 186 4.89 -18.21 19.16
CA ILE A 186 5.56 -17.06 18.55
C ILE A 186 6.18 -16.18 19.63
N ILE A 187 5.51 -16.05 20.79
CA ILE A 187 5.99 -15.34 21.98
C ILE A 187 5.89 -16.23 23.22
N SER A 188 6.68 -15.92 24.24
CA SER A 188 6.61 -16.59 25.55
C SER A 188 5.33 -16.19 26.30
N GLN A 189 4.96 -16.93 27.36
CA GLN A 189 3.86 -16.56 28.24
C GLN A 189 4.12 -15.22 28.95
N GLU A 190 5.36 -14.97 29.34
CA GLU A 190 5.77 -13.71 29.98
C GLU A 190 5.59 -12.54 29.02
N ASP A 191 6.07 -12.67 27.77
CA ASP A 191 5.87 -11.64 26.75
C ASP A 191 4.39 -11.49 26.38
N GLY A 192 3.60 -12.55 26.43
CA GLY A 192 2.14 -12.49 26.26
C GLY A 192 1.47 -11.57 27.28
N LEU A 193 1.90 -11.60 28.56
CA LEU A 193 1.40 -10.67 29.57
C LEU A 193 1.78 -9.21 29.27
N ARG A 194 2.99 -8.99 28.76
CA ARG A 194 3.49 -7.67 28.35
C ARG A 194 2.74 -7.13 27.14
N VAL A 195 2.46 -7.98 26.12
CA VAL A 195 1.64 -7.63 24.95
C VAL A 195 0.20 -7.32 25.35
N ARG A 196 -0.39 -8.10 26.27
CA ARG A 196 -1.74 -7.80 26.80
C ARG A 196 -1.82 -6.43 27.43
N LYS A 197 -0.81 -6.05 28.22
CA LYS A 197 -0.74 -4.71 28.81
C LYS A 197 -0.62 -3.63 27.75
N LEU A 198 0.16 -3.87 26.69
CA LEU A 198 0.28 -2.97 25.54
C LEU A 198 -1.09 -2.76 24.84
N CYS A 199 -1.82 -3.84 24.54
CA CYS A 199 -3.17 -3.77 23.97
C CYS A 199 -4.12 -2.95 24.86
N GLN A 200 -4.11 -3.18 26.16
CA GLN A 200 -4.91 -2.41 27.11
C GLN A 200 -4.57 -0.91 27.14
N GLU A 201 -3.30 -0.56 26.97
CA GLU A 201 -2.88 0.84 26.86
C GLU A 201 -3.41 1.48 25.56
N ILE A 202 -3.37 0.76 24.45
CA ILE A 202 -3.95 1.19 23.17
C ILE A 202 -5.47 1.38 23.31
N GLU A 203 -6.18 0.41 23.89
CA GLU A 203 -7.63 0.47 24.11
C GLU A 203 -8.04 1.65 25.00
N LYS A 204 -7.22 2.00 25.99
CA LYS A 204 -7.41 3.19 26.84
C LYS A 204 -7.11 4.50 26.12
N GLY A 205 -6.75 4.46 24.85
CA GLY A 205 -6.51 5.64 24.02
C GLY A 205 -5.10 6.23 24.18
N ARG A 206 -4.10 5.45 24.53
CA ARG A 206 -2.73 5.93 24.51
C ARG A 206 -2.28 6.16 23.07
N PRO A 207 -1.85 7.40 22.68
CA PRO A 207 -1.53 7.73 21.30
C PRO A 207 -0.35 6.93 20.74
N GLU A 208 0.67 6.73 21.58
CA GLU A 208 1.89 5.99 21.23
C GLU A 208 2.24 4.99 22.30
N THR A 209 2.63 3.80 21.87
CA THR A 209 3.10 2.73 22.75
C THR A 209 4.30 2.04 22.12
N SER A 210 5.15 1.40 22.94
CA SER A 210 6.27 0.61 22.44
C SER A 210 6.59 -0.54 23.37
N ILE A 211 7.14 -1.61 22.80
CA ILE A 211 7.59 -2.78 23.54
C ILE A 211 8.75 -3.45 22.79
N GLU A 212 9.69 -4.01 23.54
CA GLU A 212 10.73 -4.90 23.02
C GLU A 212 10.49 -6.29 23.58
N LEU A 213 10.44 -7.29 22.71
CA LEU A 213 10.18 -8.68 23.12
C LEU A 213 10.91 -9.66 22.21
N LYS A 214 11.09 -10.88 22.72
CA LYS A 214 11.58 -11.98 21.90
C LYS A 214 10.43 -12.63 21.16
N MET A 215 10.61 -12.79 19.85
CA MET A 215 9.67 -13.48 18.99
C MET A 215 10.37 -14.64 18.28
N LYS A 216 9.64 -15.74 18.14
CA LYS A 216 10.15 -16.95 17.49
C LYS A 216 9.62 -17.03 16.07
N ARG A 217 10.54 -17.20 15.12
CA ARG A 217 10.22 -17.44 13.71
C ARG A 217 9.69 -18.85 13.47
N GLY A 218 9.11 -19.07 12.29
CA GLY A 218 8.63 -20.39 11.87
C GLY A 218 9.70 -21.48 11.81
N ASP A 219 10.97 -21.12 11.59
CA ASP A 219 12.14 -22.04 11.63
C ASP A 219 12.64 -22.33 13.05
N GLY A 220 12.07 -21.68 14.06
CA GLY A 220 12.40 -21.85 15.45
C GLY A 220 13.46 -20.88 15.98
N GLU A 221 14.03 -20.01 15.15
CA GLU A 221 14.99 -18.99 15.57
C GLU A 221 14.31 -17.88 16.37
N GLU A 222 14.94 -17.46 17.47
CA GLU A 222 14.47 -16.36 18.31
C GLU A 222 15.13 -15.04 17.90
N ARG A 223 14.31 -13.99 17.80
CA ARG A 223 14.75 -12.64 17.45
C ARG A 223 14.21 -11.62 18.44
N TRP A 224 15.00 -10.63 18.74
CA TRP A 224 14.56 -9.46 19.51
C TRP A 224 13.90 -8.48 18.57
N ILE A 225 12.62 -8.18 18.81
CA ILE A 225 11.84 -7.25 18.00
C ILE A 225 11.43 -6.05 18.85
N SER A 226 11.75 -4.86 18.36
CA SER A 226 11.22 -3.59 18.90
C SER A 226 9.96 -3.23 18.12
N LEU A 227 8.84 -3.15 18.83
CA LEU A 227 7.56 -2.73 18.29
C LEU A 227 7.24 -1.30 18.74
N LYS A 228 6.90 -0.43 17.81
CA LYS A 228 6.40 0.93 18.07
C LYS A 228 5.04 1.09 17.40
N CYS A 229 4.08 1.60 18.13
CA CYS A 229 2.69 1.67 17.71
C CYS A 229 2.13 3.07 17.86
N SER A 230 1.33 3.49 16.88
CA SER A 230 0.53 4.72 16.92
C SER A 230 -0.95 4.39 16.81
N THR A 231 -1.76 4.94 17.69
CA THR A 231 -3.19 4.66 17.79
C THR A 231 -3.99 5.62 16.91
N ILE A 232 -4.93 5.09 16.15
CA ILE A 232 -5.90 5.83 15.34
C ILE A 232 -7.22 5.88 16.08
N PHE A 233 -7.82 7.07 16.12
CA PHE A 233 -9.07 7.35 16.84
C PHE A 233 -10.19 7.65 15.86
N ASP A 234 -11.44 7.33 16.27
CA ASP A 234 -12.64 7.77 15.57
C ASP A 234 -12.97 9.23 15.91
N GLU A 235 -14.05 9.76 15.32
CA GLU A 235 -14.51 11.12 15.54
C GLU A 235 -14.95 11.38 17.01
N GLN A 236 -15.23 10.32 17.77
CA GLN A 236 -15.60 10.37 19.18
C GLN A 236 -14.39 10.23 20.12
N GLY A 237 -13.18 10.13 19.58
CA GLY A 237 -11.95 9.98 20.34
C GLY A 237 -11.71 8.57 20.89
N ARG A 238 -12.39 7.55 20.40
CA ARG A 238 -12.18 6.15 20.79
C ARG A 238 -11.12 5.52 19.91
N ALA A 239 -10.22 4.74 20.49
CA ALA A 239 -9.25 3.97 19.75
C ALA A 239 -9.94 2.91 18.88
N VAL A 240 -9.70 2.93 17.58
CA VAL A 240 -10.29 1.98 16.63
C VAL A 240 -9.24 1.05 16.03
N LYS A 241 -8.04 1.54 15.84
CA LYS A 241 -6.94 0.80 15.21
C LYS A 241 -5.60 1.29 15.75
N SER A 242 -4.60 0.43 15.78
CA SER A 242 -3.22 0.83 15.99
C SER A 242 -2.36 0.35 14.82
N ILE A 243 -1.53 1.25 14.30
CA ILE A 243 -0.54 0.93 13.27
C ILE A 243 0.81 0.85 13.95
N GLY A 244 1.53 -0.24 13.70
CA GLY A 244 2.82 -0.46 14.32
C GLY A 244 3.89 -0.86 13.32
N ILE A 245 5.11 -0.50 13.68
CA ILE A 245 6.31 -0.94 13.00
C ILE A 245 7.11 -1.88 13.91
N GLY A 246 7.65 -2.93 13.31
CA GLY A 246 8.52 -3.90 13.98
C GLY A 246 9.91 -3.86 13.36
N LYS A 247 10.92 -3.73 14.20
CA LYS A 247 12.33 -3.75 13.79
C LYS A 247 13.07 -4.86 14.52
N ASP A 248 13.83 -5.66 13.77
CA ASP A 248 14.77 -6.60 14.37
C ASP A 248 15.92 -5.81 15.02
N ILE A 249 16.11 -6.02 16.31
CA ILE A 249 17.16 -5.39 17.12
C ILE A 249 18.11 -6.44 17.73
N THR A 250 18.10 -7.67 17.21
CA THR A 250 18.86 -8.79 17.76
C THR A 250 20.34 -8.46 17.85
N ASP A 251 20.95 -8.03 16.74
CA ASP A 251 22.36 -7.65 16.68
C ASP A 251 22.71 -6.53 17.67
N PHE A 252 21.80 -5.57 17.82
CA PHE A 252 21.98 -4.45 18.76
C PHE A 252 21.96 -4.93 20.20
N VAL A 253 21.00 -5.79 20.57
CA VAL A 253 20.88 -6.34 21.94
C VAL A 253 22.08 -7.21 22.26
N GLU A 254 22.53 -8.07 21.33
CA GLU A 254 23.71 -8.90 21.51
C GLU A 254 25.00 -8.08 21.69
N LEU A 255 25.19 -7.05 20.85
CA LEU A 255 26.33 -6.16 20.94
C LEU A 255 26.32 -5.39 22.27
N LYS A 256 25.16 -4.88 22.66
CA LYS A 256 24.98 -4.20 23.95
C LYS A 256 25.33 -5.11 25.13
N SER A 257 24.82 -6.34 25.10
CA SER A 257 25.11 -7.33 26.14
C SER A 257 26.63 -7.65 26.26
N LYS A 258 27.28 -7.86 25.11
CA LYS A 258 28.74 -8.06 25.06
C LYS A 258 29.49 -6.87 25.63
N TYR A 259 29.09 -5.66 25.30
CA TYR A 259 29.71 -4.43 25.83
C TYR A 259 29.50 -4.28 27.34
N GLU A 260 28.29 -4.59 27.85
CA GLU A 260 28.00 -4.53 29.29
C GLU A 260 28.84 -5.55 30.08
N ILE A 261 28.95 -6.78 29.56
CA ILE A 261 29.80 -7.82 30.15
C ILE A 261 31.27 -7.36 30.17
N GLU A 262 31.77 -6.82 29.06
CA GLU A 262 33.16 -6.32 28.99
C GLU A 262 33.39 -5.17 29.96
N ARG A 263 32.41 -4.24 30.08
CA ARG A 263 32.49 -3.14 31.03
C ARG A 263 32.50 -3.63 32.47
N GLU A 264 31.62 -4.55 32.86
CA GLU A 264 31.58 -5.15 34.18
C GLU A 264 32.90 -5.88 34.49
N TYR A 265 33.44 -6.60 33.51
CA TYR A 265 34.72 -7.26 33.63
C TYR A 265 35.85 -6.25 33.87
N ARG A 266 35.90 -5.14 33.11
CA ARG A 266 36.88 -4.08 33.31
C ARG A 266 36.74 -3.38 34.67
N GLU A 267 35.51 -3.15 35.13
CA GLU A 267 35.23 -2.56 36.42
C GLU A 267 35.62 -3.51 37.58
N ALA A 268 35.36 -4.81 37.41
CA ALA A 268 35.74 -5.83 38.40
C ALA A 268 37.27 -6.02 38.53
N LEU A 269 38.00 -5.88 37.41
CA LEU A 269 39.48 -5.89 37.44
C LEU A 269 40.07 -4.69 38.16
N GLY A 270 39.25 -3.64 38.37
CA GLY A 270 39.55 -2.47 39.20
C GLY A 270 40.67 -1.58 38.67
N LYS A 271 40.63 -0.30 39.10
CA LYS A 271 41.70 0.68 38.83
C LYS A 271 43.01 0.33 39.53
N ASP A 272 42.96 -0.57 40.49
CA ASP A 272 44.06 -0.95 41.36
C ASP A 272 44.71 -2.32 41.04
N ALA A 273 44.23 -2.98 39.96
CA ALA A 273 44.86 -4.22 39.51
C ALA A 273 46.27 -3.95 38.97
N LEU A 274 47.27 -4.48 39.63
CA LEU A 274 48.70 -4.37 39.24
C LEU A 274 48.98 -5.06 37.92
N SER A 275 48.25 -6.15 37.63
CA SER A 275 48.32 -6.88 36.34
C SER A 275 47.09 -7.78 36.16
N TYR A 276 46.75 -8.06 34.91
CA TYR A 276 45.83 -9.14 34.57
C TYR A 276 46.33 -9.93 33.37
N ILE A 277 45.90 -11.17 33.27
CA ILE A 277 46.18 -12.05 32.14
C ILE A 277 44.86 -12.68 31.72
N GLU A 278 44.51 -12.49 30.45
CA GLU A 278 43.36 -13.14 29.82
C GLU A 278 43.81 -14.34 29.02
N VAL A 279 43.25 -15.51 29.32
CA VAL A 279 43.64 -16.78 28.71
C VAL A 279 42.43 -17.42 28.04
N ASN A 280 42.56 -17.78 26.77
CA ASN A 280 41.61 -18.64 26.10
C ASN A 280 41.84 -20.10 26.51
N LEU A 281 41.00 -20.60 27.39
CA LEU A 281 41.12 -21.98 27.89
C LEU A 281 40.84 -23.03 26.82
N THR A 282 40.10 -22.68 25.77
CA THR A 282 39.80 -23.60 24.67
C THR A 282 40.99 -23.74 23.71
N MET A 283 41.67 -22.64 23.47
CA MET A 283 42.83 -22.59 22.54
C MET A 283 44.18 -22.72 23.28
N ASN A 284 44.17 -22.67 24.58
CA ASN A 284 45.34 -22.63 25.43
C ASN A 284 46.31 -21.47 25.09
N GLU A 285 45.74 -20.31 24.80
CA GLU A 285 46.46 -19.12 24.38
C GLU A 285 46.18 -17.94 25.31
N VAL A 286 47.21 -17.12 25.56
CA VAL A 286 47.04 -15.83 26.25
C VAL A 286 46.49 -14.80 25.25
N ILE A 287 45.28 -14.30 25.48
CA ILE A 287 44.64 -13.32 24.63
C ILE A 287 45.19 -11.92 24.89
N ASP A 288 45.29 -11.53 26.14
CA ASP A 288 45.78 -10.23 26.55
C ASP A 288 46.50 -10.26 27.91
N ARG A 289 47.44 -9.38 28.10
CA ARG A 289 48.10 -9.16 29.37
C ARG A 289 48.39 -7.67 29.56
N LYS A 290 48.11 -7.15 30.74
CA LYS A 290 48.44 -5.79 31.13
C LYS A 290 49.25 -5.81 32.44
N ILE A 291 50.39 -5.15 32.44
CA ILE A 291 51.27 -5.01 33.62
C ILE A 291 51.34 -3.51 33.92
N ALA A 292 51.04 -3.13 35.18
CA ALA A 292 51.15 -1.72 35.57
C ALA A 292 52.61 -1.29 35.53
N LYS A 293 52.87 -0.12 34.95
CA LYS A 293 54.21 0.39 34.59
C LYS A 293 55.13 0.68 35.80
N ASN A 294 54.68 0.55 37.04
CA ASN A 294 55.41 1.10 38.19
C ASN A 294 56.11 0.11 39.13
N ASN A 295 56.08 -1.19 38.88
CA ASN A 295 56.91 -2.11 39.65
C ASN A 295 57.35 -3.27 38.77
N PHE A 296 58.51 -3.18 38.14
CA PHE A 296 59.21 -4.32 37.54
C PHE A 296 59.73 -5.16 38.71
N ILE A 297 59.06 -6.26 39.04
CA ILE A 297 59.70 -7.39 39.69
C ILE A 297 59.97 -8.38 38.54
N ASP A 298 61.24 -8.46 38.15
CA ASP A 298 61.72 -9.48 37.25
C ASP A 298 61.49 -10.86 37.86
N PHE A 299 60.48 -11.59 37.41
CA PHE A 299 60.28 -12.99 37.69
C PHE A 299 60.98 -13.87 36.66
N TYR A 300 62.24 -13.57 36.37
CA TYR A 300 63.14 -14.50 35.69
C TYR A 300 64.30 -14.83 36.63
N ASP A 301 63.99 -15.68 37.57
CA ASP A 301 64.96 -16.54 38.24
C ASP A 301 64.25 -17.47 39.24
N VAL A 302 63.70 -18.56 38.73
CA VAL A 302 63.65 -19.89 39.36
C VAL A 302 63.49 -20.93 38.24
#